data_af641d36f5b27234a9dc98a321cb0025
#
_entry.id   af641d36f5b27234a9dc98a321cb0025
#
_cell.length_a   1.000
_cell.length_b   1.000
_cell.length_c   1.000
_cell.angle_alpha   90.00
_cell.angle_beta   90.00
_cell.angle_gamma   90.00
#
_symmetry.space_group_name_H-M   'P 1'
#
loop_
_entity.id
_entity.type
_entity.pdbx_description
1 polymer ?
#
loop_
_entity_poly.entity_id
_entity_poly.type
_entity_poly.pdbx_seq_one_letter_code
_entity_poly.pdbx_strand_id
1 'polypeptide(L)'
;MLGGLKVKLDDITNYIQSICENICTVLDVDVTVVSKDLIRIAGTGVFKDKIYEKISDHSAFSKVLKSQKPYIINRDLEDNCKTCVHKEDCKELVDICSPIMLGSDNLGILGIAAFTEEQKNKILSKDQELCEFINSMSNLISYKLDELYKAEIKTVEQLEKEEIEKAI
;
A
#
# COMPACT_ATOMS: atom_id res chain seq x y z
N MET A 1 -18.24 -11.91 -15.06
CA MET A 1 -16.98 -11.13 -15.04
C MET A 1 -17.20 -9.90 -15.91
N LEU A 2 -17.28 -8.74 -15.32
CA LEU A 2 -17.39 -7.47 -16.07
C LEU A 2 -16.01 -7.17 -16.66
N GLY A 3 -15.74 -7.71 -17.86
CA GLY A 3 -14.46 -7.54 -18.52
C GLY A 3 -14.22 -6.10 -18.88
N GLY A 4 -13.24 -5.44 -18.24
CA GLY A 4 -12.79 -4.10 -18.57
C GLY A 4 -12.74 -3.10 -17.41
N LEU A 5 -13.45 -3.32 -16.29
CA LEU A 5 -13.38 -2.46 -15.12
C LEU A 5 -12.17 -2.86 -14.27
N LYS A 6 -11.09 -2.09 -14.39
CA LYS A 6 -9.86 -2.29 -13.62
C LYS A 6 -9.59 -1.06 -12.77
N VAL A 7 -10.02 -1.09 -11.51
CA VAL A 7 -9.65 -0.10 -10.52
C VAL A 7 -8.24 -0.39 -10.02
N LYS A 8 -7.38 0.63 -10.00
CA LYS A 8 -6.00 0.56 -9.54
C LYS A 8 -5.75 1.59 -8.45
N LEU A 9 -4.73 1.36 -7.64
CA LEU A 9 -4.28 2.36 -6.66
C LEU A 9 -3.94 3.70 -7.32
N ASP A 10 -3.43 3.69 -8.55
CA ASP A 10 -3.13 4.89 -9.33
C ASP A 10 -4.33 5.82 -9.55
N ASP A 11 -5.54 5.28 -9.47
CA ASP A 11 -6.78 6.05 -9.68
C ASP A 11 -7.12 6.98 -8.49
N ILE A 12 -6.51 6.76 -7.33
CA ILE A 12 -6.73 7.53 -6.10
C ILE A 12 -5.43 8.01 -5.44
N THR A 13 -4.41 8.34 -6.21
CA THR A 13 -3.08 8.72 -5.69
C THR A 13 -3.12 9.89 -4.72
N ASN A 14 -3.91 10.92 -4.97
CA ASN A 14 -4.03 12.07 -4.07
C ASN A 14 -4.61 11.69 -2.72
N TYR A 15 -5.61 10.82 -2.71
CA TYR A 15 -6.19 10.30 -1.47
C TYR A 15 -5.18 9.45 -0.68
N ILE A 16 -4.45 8.58 -1.37
CA ILE A 16 -3.40 7.74 -0.76
C ILE A 16 -2.29 8.61 -0.18
N GLN A 17 -1.84 9.61 -0.92
CA GLN A 17 -0.79 10.53 -0.45
C GLN A 17 -1.24 11.28 0.82
N SER A 18 -2.49 11.73 0.88
CA SER A 18 -3.04 12.37 2.09
C SER A 18 -3.03 11.43 3.29
N ILE A 19 -3.35 10.16 3.11
CA ILE A 19 -3.26 9.16 4.18
C ILE A 19 -1.81 9.00 4.65
N CYS A 20 -0.86 8.89 3.71
CA CYS A 20 0.57 8.79 4.05
C CYS A 20 1.04 10.01 4.88
N GLU A 21 0.68 11.20 4.47
CA GLU A 21 1.05 12.44 5.17
C GLU A 21 0.44 12.53 6.58
N ASN A 22 -0.80 12.10 6.75
CA ASN A 22 -1.45 12.06 8.05
C ASN A 22 -0.78 11.04 8.99
N ILE A 23 -0.45 9.87 8.51
CA ILE A 23 0.27 8.84 9.29
C ILE A 23 1.65 9.36 9.68
N CYS A 24 2.39 9.95 8.74
CA CYS A 24 3.71 10.53 8.99
C CYS A 24 3.65 11.60 10.08
N THR A 25 2.68 12.49 10.01
CA THR A 25 2.49 13.57 10.99
C THR A 25 2.22 13.05 12.39
N VAL A 26 1.41 12.00 12.51
CA VAL A 26 1.02 11.46 13.83
C VAL A 26 2.10 10.56 14.42
N LEU A 27 2.75 9.73 13.61
CA LEU A 27 3.70 8.72 14.09
C LEU A 27 5.16 9.15 14.02
N ASP A 28 5.47 10.21 13.29
CA ASP A 28 6.85 10.68 13.06
C ASP A 28 7.74 9.57 12.45
N VAL A 29 7.20 8.88 11.45
CA VAL A 29 7.89 7.85 10.67
C VAL A 29 7.61 8.07 9.19
N ASP A 30 8.47 7.57 8.33
CA ASP A 30 8.23 7.62 6.90
C ASP A 30 7.22 6.57 6.46
N VAL A 31 6.40 6.94 5.50
CA VAL A 31 5.28 6.13 5.01
C VAL A 31 5.42 5.92 3.51
N THR A 32 5.05 4.75 3.04
CA THR A 32 5.08 4.43 1.62
C THR A 32 3.86 3.59 1.22
N VAL A 33 3.42 3.76 -0.01
CA VAL A 33 2.49 2.84 -0.65
C VAL A 33 3.11 2.32 -1.95
N VAL A 34 3.10 1.01 -2.09
CA VAL A 34 3.65 0.30 -3.25
C VAL A 34 2.54 -0.51 -3.89
N SER A 35 2.39 -0.43 -5.21
CA SER A 35 1.40 -1.19 -5.96
C SER A 35 1.76 -2.68 -6.02
N LYS A 36 0.82 -3.50 -6.47
CA LYS A 36 1.04 -4.94 -6.72
C LYS A 36 2.15 -5.22 -7.74
N ASP A 37 2.45 -4.25 -8.60
CA ASP A 37 3.54 -4.34 -9.58
C ASP A 37 4.88 -3.89 -8.99
N LEU A 38 4.95 -3.67 -7.68
CA LEU A 38 6.13 -3.22 -6.93
C LEU A 38 6.60 -1.81 -7.33
N ILE A 39 5.68 -0.97 -7.78
CA ILE A 39 5.94 0.43 -8.08
C ILE A 39 5.48 1.28 -6.92
N ARG A 40 6.34 2.16 -6.42
CA ARG A 40 6.01 3.12 -5.37
C ARG A 40 5.09 4.19 -5.93
N ILE A 41 3.91 4.34 -5.35
CA ILE A 41 2.89 5.29 -5.83
C ILE A 41 2.65 6.46 -4.90
N ALA A 42 3.06 6.34 -3.64
CA ALA A 42 2.98 7.42 -2.67
C ALA A 42 4.08 7.25 -1.61
N GLY A 43 4.47 8.34 -0.97
CA GLY A 43 5.46 8.30 0.07
C GLY A 43 5.73 9.63 0.72
N THR A 44 6.30 9.58 1.93
CA THR A 44 6.74 10.72 2.71
C THR A 44 8.24 10.61 2.99
N GLY A 45 8.86 11.70 3.43
CA GLY A 45 10.26 11.71 3.81
C GLY A 45 11.19 11.13 2.74
N VAL A 46 11.95 10.11 3.11
CA VAL A 46 12.90 9.43 2.20
C VAL A 46 12.22 8.85 0.95
N PHE A 47 10.97 8.47 1.06
CA PHE A 47 10.24 7.85 -0.05
C PHE A 47 9.68 8.84 -1.07
N LYS A 48 9.62 10.12 -0.73
CA LYS A 48 9.01 11.15 -1.58
C LYS A 48 9.71 11.29 -2.94
N ASP A 49 11.02 11.18 -2.95
CA ASP A 49 11.83 11.29 -4.17
C ASP A 49 11.91 9.97 -4.95
N LYS A 50 11.31 8.91 -4.43
CA LYS A 50 11.32 7.56 -5.02
C LYS A 50 9.98 7.13 -5.59
N ILE A 51 9.04 8.06 -5.76
CA ILE A 51 7.74 7.79 -6.36
C ILE A 51 7.94 7.40 -7.83
N TYR A 52 7.24 6.36 -8.27
CA TYR A 52 7.35 5.69 -9.57
C TYR A 52 8.59 4.81 -9.76
N GLU A 53 9.45 4.69 -8.77
CA GLU A 53 10.53 3.70 -8.80
C GLU A 53 9.99 2.29 -8.51
N LYS A 54 10.53 1.32 -9.24
CA LYS A 54 10.23 -0.10 -8.97
C LYS A 54 11.13 -0.61 -7.85
N ILE A 55 10.52 -1.29 -6.87
CA ILE A 55 11.28 -2.00 -5.83
C ILE A 55 11.61 -3.42 -6.30
N SER A 56 12.61 -4.04 -5.66
CA SER A 56 13.07 -5.38 -6.02
C SER A 56 11.98 -6.45 -5.82
N ASP A 57 11.87 -7.37 -6.77
CA ASP A 57 11.00 -8.56 -6.67
C ASP A 57 11.42 -9.48 -5.51
N HIS A 58 12.65 -9.38 -5.03
CA HIS A 58 13.19 -10.11 -3.88
C HIS A 58 13.09 -9.35 -2.57
N SER A 59 12.45 -8.17 -2.56
CA SER A 59 12.25 -7.41 -1.34
C SER A 59 11.26 -8.10 -0.39
N ALA A 60 11.34 -7.76 0.89
CA ALA A 60 10.36 -8.24 1.86
C ALA A 60 8.92 -7.78 1.54
N PHE A 61 8.75 -6.67 0.83
CA PHE A 61 7.45 -6.22 0.33
C PHE A 61 6.77 -7.23 -0.59
N SER A 62 7.53 -7.95 -1.42
CA SER A 62 6.96 -8.98 -2.29
C SER A 62 6.34 -10.13 -1.49
N LYS A 63 6.91 -10.44 -0.33
CA LYS A 63 6.37 -11.42 0.63
C LYS A 63 5.03 -10.94 1.23
N VAL A 64 4.93 -9.66 1.56
CA VAL A 64 3.69 -9.07 2.10
C VAL A 64 2.57 -9.10 1.07
N LEU A 65 2.86 -8.88 -0.20
CA LEU A 65 1.86 -9.00 -1.28
C LEU A 65 1.18 -10.37 -1.32
N LYS A 66 1.90 -11.42 -0.93
CA LYS A 66 1.40 -12.80 -0.91
C LYS A 66 0.66 -13.16 0.37
N SER A 67 0.90 -12.45 1.48
CA SER A 67 0.44 -12.81 2.83
C SER A 67 -0.93 -12.32 3.13
N GLN A 68 -1.67 -11.56 2.58
CA GLN A 68 -2.99 -11.03 2.92
C GLN A 68 -3.17 -10.56 4.39
N LYS A 69 -2.06 -10.39 5.13
CA LYS A 69 -2.04 -10.00 6.55
C LYS A 69 -0.97 -8.94 6.78
N PRO A 70 -1.15 -8.07 7.79
CA PRO A 70 -0.08 -7.20 8.25
C PRO A 70 1.17 -7.99 8.63
N TYR A 71 2.33 -7.44 8.36
CA TYR A 71 3.60 -8.08 8.59
C TYR A 71 4.63 -7.06 9.09
N ILE A 72 5.45 -7.50 10.06
CA ILE A 72 6.58 -6.70 10.57
C ILE A 72 7.84 -7.21 9.91
N ILE A 73 8.55 -6.32 9.23
CA ILE A 73 9.84 -6.60 8.63
C ILE A 73 10.90 -6.02 9.55
N ASN A 74 11.58 -6.87 10.31
CA ASN A 74 12.76 -6.48 11.07
C ASN A 74 13.99 -6.89 10.26
N ARG A 75 14.76 -5.92 9.79
CA ARG A 75 15.92 -6.14 8.92
C ARG A 75 16.90 -7.17 9.49
N ASP A 76 17.13 -7.13 10.79
CA ASP A 76 18.08 -8.05 11.44
C ASP A 76 17.62 -9.50 11.45
N LEU A 77 16.32 -9.74 11.37
CA LEU A 77 15.70 -11.07 11.45
C LEU A 77 15.16 -11.57 10.11
N GLU A 78 14.92 -10.69 9.15
CA GLU A 78 14.27 -11.01 7.87
C GLU A 78 15.27 -11.56 6.86
N ASP A 79 15.09 -12.80 6.44
CA ASP A 79 15.98 -13.47 5.49
C ASP A 79 16.00 -12.80 4.12
N ASN A 80 14.85 -12.27 3.66
CA ASN A 80 14.79 -11.50 2.41
C ASN A 80 15.68 -10.26 2.46
N CYS A 81 15.79 -9.60 3.61
CA CYS A 81 16.67 -8.46 3.79
C CYS A 81 18.16 -8.84 3.75
N LYS A 82 18.51 -10.01 4.28
CA LYS A 82 19.90 -10.51 4.28
C LYS A 82 20.42 -10.78 2.87
N THR A 83 19.56 -11.21 1.97
CA THR A 83 19.87 -11.54 0.57
C THR A 83 19.45 -10.48 -0.43
N CYS A 84 18.87 -9.36 0.02
CA CYS A 84 18.40 -8.29 -0.84
C CYS A 84 19.57 -7.63 -1.59
N VAL A 85 19.39 -7.40 -2.88
CA VAL A 85 20.40 -6.73 -3.74
C VAL A 85 20.66 -5.29 -3.30
N HIS A 86 19.72 -4.66 -2.61
CA HIS A 86 19.81 -3.29 -2.11
C HIS A 86 20.23 -3.19 -0.64
N LYS A 87 20.64 -4.28 0.00
CA LYS A 87 20.90 -4.31 1.45
C LYS A 87 21.93 -3.29 1.92
N GLU A 88 22.94 -2.99 1.09
CA GLU A 88 23.99 -2.03 1.43
C GLU A 88 23.50 -0.57 1.35
N ASP A 89 22.56 -0.29 0.46
CA ASP A 89 21.98 1.03 0.26
C ASP A 89 20.70 1.26 1.07
N CYS A 90 20.06 0.21 1.51
CA CYS A 90 18.83 0.26 2.29
C CYS A 90 19.11 0.71 3.73
N LYS A 91 18.47 1.78 4.14
CA LYS A 91 18.58 2.34 5.50
C LYS A 91 17.39 2.01 6.40
N GLU A 92 16.43 1.26 5.88
CA GLU A 92 15.26 0.81 6.65
C GLU A 92 15.69 -0.20 7.71
N LEU A 93 15.29 0.02 8.96
CA LEU A 93 15.62 -0.84 10.09
C LEU A 93 14.47 -1.77 10.43
N VAL A 94 13.26 -1.24 10.48
CA VAL A 94 12.01 -1.97 10.74
C VAL A 94 10.91 -1.35 9.93
N ASP A 95 10.07 -2.19 9.35
CA ASP A 95 8.85 -1.77 8.65
C ASP A 95 7.64 -2.50 9.21
N ILE A 96 6.50 -1.83 9.22
CA ILE A 96 5.20 -2.47 9.37
C ILE A 96 4.44 -2.27 8.07
N CYS A 97 4.04 -3.36 7.46
CA CYS A 97 3.35 -3.37 6.18
C CYS A 97 2.00 -4.03 6.29
N SER A 98 1.01 -3.48 5.61
CA SER A 98 -0.32 -4.07 5.52
C SER A 98 -0.78 -4.13 4.06
N PRO A 99 -1.36 -5.25 3.62
CA PRO A 99 -1.89 -5.36 2.27
C PRO A 99 -3.11 -4.45 2.08
N ILE A 100 -3.26 -3.91 0.89
CA ILE A 100 -4.43 -3.14 0.47
C ILE A 100 -5.28 -4.08 -0.39
N MET A 101 -6.38 -4.55 0.17
CA MET A 101 -7.22 -5.58 -0.46
C MET A 101 -8.45 -4.96 -1.11
N LEU A 102 -8.83 -5.48 -2.28
CA LEU A 102 -10.15 -5.28 -2.87
C LEU A 102 -10.77 -6.65 -3.11
N GLY A 103 -11.70 -7.05 -2.26
CA GLY A 103 -12.16 -8.43 -2.20
C GLY A 103 -11.00 -9.37 -1.82
N SER A 104 -10.72 -10.37 -2.65
CA SER A 104 -9.60 -11.30 -2.49
C SER A 104 -8.31 -10.85 -3.17
N ASP A 105 -8.34 -9.73 -3.92
CA ASP A 105 -7.19 -9.22 -4.66
C ASP A 105 -6.36 -8.28 -3.81
N ASN A 106 -5.06 -8.55 -3.72
CA ASN A 106 -4.10 -7.62 -3.12
C ASN A 106 -3.63 -6.62 -4.18
N LEU A 107 -3.97 -5.35 -4.01
CA LEU A 107 -3.65 -4.29 -4.95
C LEU A 107 -2.34 -3.57 -4.62
N GLY A 108 -1.80 -3.79 -3.45
CA GLY A 108 -0.57 -3.14 -3.00
C GLY A 108 -0.36 -3.24 -1.51
N ILE A 109 0.56 -2.44 -1.01
CA ILE A 109 1.00 -2.44 0.39
C ILE A 109 1.07 -1.01 0.88
N LEU A 110 0.52 -0.76 2.06
CA LEU A 110 0.81 0.41 2.89
C LEU A 110 1.86 0.03 3.91
N GLY A 111 2.95 0.78 4.00
CA GLY A 111 4.03 0.52 4.95
C GLY A 111 4.49 1.77 5.68
N ILE A 112 4.90 1.59 6.93
CA ILE A 112 5.67 2.57 7.70
C ILE A 112 7.08 2.04 7.90
N ALA A 113 8.07 2.91 7.89
CA ALA A 113 9.47 2.54 7.99
C ALA A 113 10.22 3.36 9.05
N ALA A 114 11.08 2.69 9.80
CA ALA A 114 12.03 3.29 10.72
C ALA A 114 13.41 3.39 10.08
N PHE A 115 14.02 4.57 10.16
CA PHE A 115 15.38 4.85 9.68
C PHE A 115 16.37 5.14 10.81
N THR A 116 15.88 5.31 12.03
CA THR A 116 16.70 5.55 13.22
C THR A 116 16.42 4.51 14.28
N GLU A 117 17.37 4.29 15.20
CA GLU A 117 17.18 3.40 16.34
C GLU A 117 16.03 3.86 17.25
N GLU A 118 15.82 5.15 17.40
CA GLU A 118 14.69 5.69 18.16
C GLU A 118 13.36 5.31 17.54
N GLN A 119 13.21 5.50 16.22
CA GLN A 119 12.01 5.10 15.48
C GLN A 119 11.78 3.58 15.54
N LYS A 120 12.85 2.80 15.37
CA LYS A 120 12.82 1.33 15.50
C LYS A 120 12.29 0.90 16.85
N ASN A 121 12.85 1.44 17.93
CA ASN A 121 12.43 1.09 19.29
C ASN A 121 10.98 1.51 19.56
N LYS A 122 10.56 2.65 19.06
CA LYS A 122 9.17 3.13 19.14
C LYS A 122 8.20 2.18 18.43
N ILE A 123 8.52 1.75 17.23
CA ILE A 123 7.71 0.79 16.46
C ILE A 123 7.65 -0.56 17.18
N LEU A 124 8.79 -1.11 17.58
CA LEU A 124 8.85 -2.42 18.23
C LEU A 124 8.19 -2.45 19.61
N SER A 125 8.16 -1.32 20.32
CA SER A 125 7.48 -1.23 21.63
C SER A 125 5.96 -1.26 21.55
N LYS A 126 5.37 -1.00 20.37
CA LYS A 126 3.93 -0.96 20.09
C LYS A 126 3.59 -1.69 18.80
N ASP A 127 4.30 -2.73 18.50
CA ASP A 127 4.22 -3.43 17.23
C ASP A 127 2.79 -3.93 16.90
N GLN A 128 2.10 -4.50 17.86
CA GLN A 128 0.74 -5.01 17.66
C GLN A 128 -0.25 -3.87 17.39
N GLU A 129 -0.24 -2.83 18.22
CA GLU A 129 -1.14 -1.68 18.05
C GLU A 129 -0.88 -0.96 16.73
N LEU A 130 0.39 -0.84 16.34
CA LEU A 130 0.76 -0.23 15.06
C LEU A 130 0.37 -1.11 13.86
N CYS A 131 0.48 -2.44 13.97
CA CYS A 131 -0.04 -3.34 12.95
C CYS A 131 -1.54 -3.18 12.74
N GLU A 132 -2.30 -3.11 13.83
CA GLU A 132 -3.75 -2.88 13.78
C GLU A 132 -4.09 -1.51 13.19
N PHE A 133 -3.35 -0.47 13.57
CA PHE A 133 -3.52 0.88 13.04
C PHE A 133 -3.23 0.94 11.54
N ILE A 134 -2.10 0.40 11.09
CA ILE A 134 -1.74 0.40 9.66
C ILE A 134 -2.73 -0.44 8.85
N ASN A 135 -3.19 -1.56 9.40
CA ASN A 135 -4.23 -2.34 8.75
C ASN A 135 -5.54 -1.54 8.60
N SER A 136 -5.91 -0.77 9.60
CA SER A 136 -7.09 0.11 9.53
C SER A 136 -6.93 1.20 8.47
N MET A 137 -5.73 1.77 8.34
CA MET A 137 -5.43 2.75 7.30
C MET A 137 -5.46 2.13 5.90
N SER A 138 -4.95 0.91 5.73
CA SER A 138 -5.07 0.14 4.48
C SER A 138 -6.53 -0.08 4.11
N ASN A 139 -7.38 -0.39 5.09
CA ASN A 139 -8.81 -0.58 4.86
C ASN A 139 -9.51 0.71 4.41
N LEU A 140 -9.09 1.88 4.86
CA LEU A 140 -9.61 3.15 4.34
C LEU A 140 -9.32 3.32 2.84
N ILE A 141 -8.12 2.95 2.41
CA ILE A 141 -7.76 2.95 0.99
C ILE A 141 -8.63 1.96 0.22
N SER A 142 -8.82 0.76 0.76
CA SER A 142 -9.68 -0.27 0.18
C SER A 142 -11.12 0.19 0.02
N TYR A 143 -11.68 0.84 1.03
CA TYR A 143 -13.04 1.39 0.96
C TYR A 143 -13.16 2.46 -0.11
N LYS A 144 -12.16 3.31 -0.28
CA LYS A 144 -12.16 4.33 -1.34
C LYS A 144 -12.13 3.70 -2.72
N LEU A 145 -11.34 2.65 -2.91
CA LEU A 145 -11.30 1.89 -4.16
C LEU A 145 -12.63 1.19 -4.45
N ASP A 146 -13.22 0.56 -3.44
CA ASP A 146 -14.52 -0.12 -3.57
C ASP A 146 -15.64 0.86 -3.96
N GLU A 147 -15.63 2.05 -3.36
CA GLU A 147 -16.54 3.14 -3.70
C GLU A 147 -16.40 3.57 -5.18
N LEU A 148 -15.18 3.75 -5.65
CA LEU A 148 -14.89 4.08 -7.03
C LEU A 148 -15.31 2.96 -7.99
N TYR A 149 -15.02 1.73 -7.65
CA TYR A 149 -15.41 0.55 -8.44
C TYR A 149 -16.93 0.45 -8.60
N LYS A 150 -17.68 0.62 -7.51
CA LYS A 150 -19.14 0.61 -7.54
C LYS A 150 -19.73 1.76 -8.36
N ALA A 151 -19.12 2.93 -8.31
CA ALA A 151 -19.53 4.08 -9.11
C ALA A 151 -19.32 3.83 -10.62
N GLU A 152 -18.21 3.22 -11.00
CA GLU A 152 -17.93 2.84 -12.40
C GLU A 152 -18.92 1.79 -12.91
N ILE A 153 -19.25 0.78 -12.12
CA ILE A 153 -20.26 -0.23 -12.49
C ILE A 153 -21.61 0.42 -12.76
N LYS A 154 -22.07 1.31 -11.86
CA LYS A 154 -23.34 2.02 -12.06
C LYS A 154 -23.36 2.86 -13.35
N THR A 155 -22.26 3.51 -13.66
CA THR A 155 -22.14 4.31 -14.89
C THR A 155 -22.26 3.44 -16.13
N VAL A 156 -21.58 2.28 -16.16
CA VAL A 156 -21.67 1.34 -17.28
C VAL A 156 -23.09 0.79 -17.45
N GLU A 157 -23.73 0.36 -16.36
CA GLU A 157 -25.12 -0.12 -16.37
C GLU A 157 -26.10 0.94 -16.88
N GLN A 158 -25.89 2.20 -16.50
CA GLN A 158 -26.72 3.30 -16.98
C GLN A 158 -26.56 3.53 -18.48
N LEU A 159 -25.32 3.54 -18.98
CA LEU A 159 -25.05 3.72 -20.41
C LEU A 159 -25.62 2.57 -21.25
N GLU A 160 -25.51 1.33 -20.78
CA GLU A 160 -26.10 0.17 -21.44
C GLU A 160 -27.64 0.28 -21.53
N LYS A 161 -28.30 0.73 -20.47
CA LYS A 161 -29.74 0.98 -20.49
C LYS A 161 -30.13 2.05 -21.50
N GLU A 162 -29.42 3.17 -21.54
CA GLU A 162 -29.66 4.26 -22.47
C GLU A 162 -29.47 3.81 -23.93
N GLU A 163 -28.48 2.97 -24.22
CA GLU A 163 -28.27 2.40 -25.54
C GLU A 163 -29.44 1.47 -25.97
N ILE A 164 -29.91 0.61 -25.06
CA ILE A 164 -31.04 -0.27 -25.29
C ILE A 164 -32.31 0.54 -25.55
N GLU A 165 -32.58 1.56 -24.75
CA GLU A 165 -33.74 2.45 -24.92
C GLU A 165 -33.72 3.18 -26.27
N LYS A 166 -32.55 3.62 -26.74
CA LYS A 166 -32.39 4.27 -28.06
C LYS A 166 -32.57 3.30 -29.24
N ALA A 167 -32.34 2.00 -29.04
CA ALA A 167 -32.46 0.97 -30.06
C ALA A 167 -33.92 0.50 -30.27
N ILE A 168 -34.82 0.85 -29.37
CA ILE A 168 -36.26 0.54 -29.45
C ILE A 168 -36.96 1.72 -30.18
#